data_115fe3349d957efc0cdfb8e7d99dcf02
#
_entry.id   115fe3349d957efc0cdfb8e7d99dcf02
#
_cell.length_a   1.000
_cell.length_b   1.000
_cell.length_c   1.000
_cell.angle_alpha   90.00
_cell.angle_beta   90.00
_cell.angle_gamma   90.00
#
_symmetry.space_group_name_H-M   'P 1'
#
loop_
_entity.id
_entity.type
_entity.pdbx_description
1 polymer ?
#
loop_
_entity_poly.entity_id
_entity_poly.type
_entity_poly.pdbx_seq_one_letter_code
_entity_poly.pdbx_strand_id
1 'polypeptide(L)'
;LAAVAREMEKLAAAGFREVVLTGIHLGAYGIDLPQRPTLADACRTALRTQGLRRLRLGSLESVELSEDLLSLVRTEPRFAPHLHLPLQAGSDNVLRAMNRHYDTAAFAQLLADVRRAVPGVAISTDIIVGFPGETEEDFAAGLAFVRQMGFARMHVFPYSARRGTPAARRTDQIPPTVRKERAARMQALADELAEAYHRTALGTVEGVLFETEENGVTDGLTGTYIRVYTDAAVPRGE
;
A
#
# COMPACT_ATOMS: atom_id res chain seq x y z
N LEU A 1 4.28 -23.52 -1.75
CA LEU A 1 5.33 -22.99 -0.85
C LEU A 1 6.74 -23.30 -1.39
N ALA A 2 7.02 -24.49 -1.93
CA ALA A 2 8.35 -24.83 -2.44
C ALA A 2 8.85 -23.90 -3.56
N ALA A 3 7.97 -23.40 -4.43
CA ALA A 3 8.34 -22.42 -5.45
C ALA A 3 8.73 -21.07 -4.82
N VAL A 4 8.00 -20.63 -3.78
CA VAL A 4 8.34 -19.42 -3.01
C VAL A 4 9.75 -19.58 -2.40
N ALA A 5 10.01 -20.67 -1.70
CA ALA A 5 11.31 -20.92 -1.09
C ALA A 5 12.45 -20.83 -2.12
N ARG A 6 12.34 -21.57 -3.24
CA ARG A 6 13.38 -21.57 -4.29
C ARG A 6 13.62 -20.17 -4.88
N GLU A 7 12.56 -19.37 -5.11
CA GLU A 7 12.72 -18.04 -5.66
C GLU A 7 13.37 -17.10 -4.65
N MET A 8 12.98 -17.17 -3.39
CA MET A 8 13.58 -16.41 -2.31
C MET A 8 15.07 -16.73 -2.13
N GLU A 9 15.46 -18.00 -2.22
CA GLU A 9 16.87 -18.44 -2.16
C GLU A 9 17.69 -17.84 -3.32
N LYS A 10 17.14 -17.84 -4.54
CA LYS A 10 17.78 -17.20 -5.71
C LYS A 10 17.99 -15.70 -5.52
N LEU A 11 16.96 -15.00 -5.05
CA LEU A 11 17.02 -13.57 -4.81
C LEU A 11 18.06 -13.23 -3.73
N ALA A 12 18.07 -13.98 -2.63
CA ALA A 12 19.05 -13.80 -1.56
C ALA A 12 20.48 -14.09 -2.03
N ALA A 13 20.69 -15.14 -2.83
CA ALA A 13 21.97 -15.48 -3.44
C ALA A 13 22.44 -14.42 -4.45
N ALA A 14 21.51 -13.73 -5.13
CA ALA A 14 21.80 -12.60 -6.00
C ALA A 14 22.09 -11.29 -5.23
N GLY A 15 22.03 -11.32 -3.90
CA GLY A 15 22.36 -10.16 -3.04
C GLY A 15 21.17 -9.27 -2.67
N PHE A 16 19.93 -9.60 -3.08
CA PHE A 16 18.76 -8.83 -2.66
C PHE A 16 18.49 -9.01 -1.16
N ARG A 17 18.30 -7.90 -0.45
CA ARG A 17 18.07 -7.85 0.99
C ARG A 17 16.60 -7.58 1.36
N GLU A 18 15.87 -6.89 0.48
CA GLU A 18 14.42 -6.72 0.58
C GLU A 18 13.73 -7.42 -0.59
N VAL A 19 12.61 -8.07 -0.31
CA VAL A 19 11.74 -8.67 -1.32
C VAL A 19 10.31 -8.24 -1.07
N VAL A 20 9.61 -7.86 -2.13
CA VAL A 20 8.18 -7.54 -2.10
C VAL A 20 7.41 -8.70 -2.73
N LEU A 21 6.58 -9.37 -1.95
CA LEU A 21 5.62 -10.34 -2.51
C LEU A 21 4.47 -9.56 -3.14
N THR A 22 4.19 -9.84 -4.39
CA THR A 22 3.13 -9.15 -5.14
C THR A 22 2.31 -10.14 -5.95
N GLY A 23 1.08 -9.75 -6.28
CA GLY A 23 0.16 -10.53 -7.10
C GLY A 23 -1.07 -9.71 -7.46
N ILE A 24 -1.85 -10.19 -8.44
CA ILE A 24 -3.13 -9.54 -8.83
C ILE A 24 -4.16 -9.69 -7.70
N HIS A 25 -4.18 -10.86 -7.05
CA HIS A 25 -5.03 -11.23 -5.92
C HIS A 25 -4.14 -11.92 -4.88
N LEU A 26 -3.35 -11.14 -4.17
CA LEU A 26 -2.30 -11.67 -3.28
C LEU A 26 -2.89 -12.49 -2.13
N GLY A 27 -3.98 -12.05 -1.54
CA GLY A 27 -4.66 -12.77 -0.45
C GLY A 27 -5.37 -14.05 -0.88
N ALA A 28 -5.60 -14.24 -2.18
CA ALA A 28 -6.10 -15.50 -2.72
C ALA A 28 -5.02 -16.59 -2.89
N TYR A 29 -3.78 -16.31 -2.45
CA TYR A 29 -2.70 -17.28 -2.54
C TYR A 29 -3.10 -18.64 -1.95
N GLY A 30 -2.90 -19.68 -2.71
CA GLY A 30 -3.08 -21.07 -2.28
C GLY A 30 -4.49 -21.63 -2.37
N ILE A 31 -5.48 -20.84 -2.78
CA ILE A 31 -6.87 -21.31 -2.92
C ILE A 31 -6.97 -22.50 -3.89
N ASP A 32 -6.16 -22.48 -4.94
CA ASP A 32 -6.07 -23.51 -5.99
C ASP A 32 -5.00 -24.58 -5.74
N LEU A 33 -4.23 -24.45 -4.65
CA LEU A 33 -3.15 -25.37 -4.32
C LEU A 33 -3.63 -26.52 -3.41
N PRO A 34 -3.02 -27.73 -3.53
CA PRO A 34 -3.21 -28.78 -2.53
C PRO A 34 -2.86 -28.26 -1.14
N GLN A 35 -3.63 -28.68 -0.11
CA GLN A 35 -3.46 -28.24 1.28
C GLN A 35 -3.82 -26.77 1.55
N ARG A 36 -4.20 -26.00 0.53
CA ARG A 36 -4.64 -24.59 0.62
C ARG A 36 -3.77 -23.72 1.55
N PRO A 37 -2.46 -23.63 1.29
CA PRO A 37 -1.59 -22.77 2.11
C PRO A 37 -2.05 -21.32 1.98
N THR A 38 -1.93 -20.56 3.07
CA THR A 38 -2.33 -19.16 3.14
C THR A 38 -1.22 -18.22 2.66
N LEU A 39 -1.55 -16.95 2.46
CA LEU A 39 -0.55 -15.90 2.24
C LEU A 39 0.44 -15.81 3.43
N ALA A 40 -0.05 -15.97 4.66
CA ALA A 40 0.80 -15.98 5.85
C ALA A 40 1.82 -17.14 5.79
N ASP A 41 1.43 -18.32 5.28
CA ASP A 41 2.37 -19.44 5.09
C ASP A 41 3.42 -19.14 4.02
N ALA A 42 3.04 -18.43 2.94
CA ALA A 42 3.99 -17.97 1.94
C ALA A 42 4.99 -16.96 2.55
N CYS A 43 4.50 -16.01 3.35
CA CYS A 43 5.34 -15.05 4.06
C CYS A 43 6.29 -15.74 5.04
N ARG A 44 5.81 -16.68 5.85
CA ARG A 44 6.68 -17.47 6.76
C ARG A 44 7.75 -18.25 5.98
N THR A 45 7.38 -18.78 4.82
CA THR A 45 8.33 -19.49 3.96
C THR A 45 9.40 -18.53 3.44
N ALA A 46 9.01 -17.34 2.96
CA ALA A 46 9.94 -16.33 2.52
C ALA A 46 10.87 -15.84 3.65
N LEU A 47 10.33 -15.65 4.85
CA LEU A 47 11.08 -15.20 6.03
C LEU A 47 12.11 -16.22 6.56
N ARG A 48 12.03 -17.50 6.17
CA ARG A 48 13.07 -18.49 6.50
C ARG A 48 14.35 -18.33 5.71
N THR A 49 14.32 -17.54 4.63
CA THR A 49 15.48 -17.33 3.76
C THR A 49 16.59 -16.59 4.48
N GLN A 50 17.78 -17.16 4.46
CA GLN A 50 18.99 -16.52 5.02
C GLN A 50 19.41 -15.34 4.12
N GLY A 51 19.88 -14.27 4.75
CA GLY A 51 20.31 -13.05 4.06
C GLY A 51 19.19 -12.07 3.71
N LEU A 52 17.91 -12.47 3.81
CA LEU A 52 16.78 -11.55 3.71
C LEU A 52 16.75 -10.63 4.95
N ARG A 53 16.72 -9.32 4.72
CA ARG A 53 16.62 -8.30 5.78
C ARG A 53 15.21 -7.78 5.94
N ARG A 54 14.43 -7.72 4.85
CA ARG A 54 13.07 -7.22 4.88
C ARG A 54 12.16 -7.92 3.88
N LEU A 55 10.98 -8.30 4.35
CA LEU A 55 9.87 -8.79 3.54
C LEU A 55 8.77 -7.74 3.53
N ARG A 56 8.21 -7.46 2.36
CA ARG A 56 7.09 -6.53 2.20
C ARG A 56 6.00 -7.17 1.36
N LEU A 57 4.77 -6.70 1.52
CA LEU A 57 3.65 -7.08 0.67
C LEU A 57 3.31 -5.95 -0.31
N GLY A 58 2.88 -6.33 -1.50
CA GLY A 58 2.19 -5.47 -2.44
C GLY A 58 0.76 -5.18 -1.99
N SER A 59 -0.09 -4.80 -2.94
CA SER A 59 -1.49 -4.46 -2.65
C SER A 59 -2.27 -5.65 -2.11
N LEU A 60 -3.06 -5.38 -1.07
CA LEU A 60 -4.01 -6.32 -0.47
C LEU A 60 -5.41 -5.73 -0.54
N GLU A 61 -6.39 -6.53 -0.93
CA GLU A 61 -7.78 -6.11 -0.77
C GLU A 61 -8.19 -6.21 0.72
N SER A 62 -9.14 -5.39 1.13
CA SER A 62 -9.57 -5.29 2.53
C SER A 62 -10.01 -6.63 3.13
N VAL A 63 -10.61 -7.49 2.32
CA VAL A 63 -11.08 -8.83 2.72
C VAL A 63 -9.98 -9.88 2.86
N GLU A 64 -8.76 -9.56 2.47
CA GLU A 64 -7.61 -10.48 2.42
C GLU A 64 -6.76 -10.46 3.70
N LEU A 65 -7.05 -9.55 4.62
CA LEU A 65 -6.30 -9.39 5.88
C LEU A 65 -6.80 -10.39 6.94
N SER A 66 -6.06 -11.48 7.12
CA SER A 66 -6.32 -12.42 8.21
C SER A 66 -5.61 -12.00 9.50
N GLU A 67 -6.15 -12.40 10.66
CA GLU A 67 -5.48 -12.20 11.96
C GLU A 67 -4.08 -12.82 12.00
N ASP A 68 -3.92 -13.97 11.36
CA ASP A 68 -2.64 -14.68 11.25
C ASP A 68 -1.59 -13.85 10.48
N LEU A 69 -2.00 -13.22 9.38
CA LEU A 69 -1.12 -12.30 8.62
C LEU A 69 -0.77 -11.06 9.45
N LEU A 70 -1.75 -10.43 10.10
CA LEU A 70 -1.52 -9.26 10.95
C LEU A 70 -0.62 -9.59 12.15
N SER A 71 -0.81 -10.76 12.74
CA SER A 71 0.08 -11.24 13.81
C SER A 71 1.52 -11.41 13.32
N LEU A 72 1.70 -11.94 12.10
CA LEU A 72 3.03 -12.09 11.51
C LEU A 72 3.69 -10.74 11.23
N VAL A 73 2.94 -9.77 10.67
CA VAL A 73 3.44 -8.40 10.46
C VAL A 73 3.88 -7.75 11.78
N ARG A 74 3.16 -8.00 12.86
CA ARG A 74 3.47 -7.45 14.19
C ARG A 74 4.68 -8.10 14.84
N THR A 75 4.86 -9.42 14.68
CA THR A 75 5.81 -10.20 15.50
C THR A 75 7.12 -10.53 14.82
N GLU A 76 7.17 -10.47 13.49
CA GLU A 76 8.41 -10.75 12.75
C GLU A 76 9.16 -9.44 12.44
N PRO A 77 10.31 -9.20 13.06
CA PRO A 77 11.04 -7.92 12.88
C PRO A 77 11.48 -7.63 11.44
N ARG A 78 11.63 -8.67 10.63
CA ARG A 78 11.98 -8.53 9.21
C ARG A 78 10.76 -8.31 8.31
N PHE A 79 9.55 -8.35 8.85
CA PHE A 79 8.36 -8.00 8.11
C PHE A 79 8.17 -6.48 8.17
N ALA A 80 8.15 -5.82 7.01
CA ALA A 80 7.94 -4.38 6.95
C ALA A 80 6.57 -4.01 7.55
N PRO A 81 6.49 -3.13 8.55
CA PRO A 81 5.22 -2.69 9.14
C PRO A 81 4.53 -1.67 8.22
N HIS A 82 4.24 -2.09 7.01
CA HIS A 82 3.58 -1.31 5.96
C HIS A 82 2.58 -2.18 5.22
N LEU A 83 1.36 -1.68 5.05
CA LEU A 83 0.30 -2.31 4.27
C LEU A 83 -0.22 -1.35 3.21
N HIS A 84 -0.33 -1.82 1.97
CA HIS A 84 -0.98 -1.08 0.90
C HIS A 84 -2.41 -1.60 0.73
N LEU A 85 -3.38 -0.77 1.12
CA LEU A 85 -4.81 -1.08 1.14
C LEU A 85 -5.57 -0.11 0.23
N PRO A 86 -5.85 -0.48 -1.03
CA PRO A 86 -6.52 0.40 -1.98
C PRO A 86 -7.95 0.72 -1.55
N LEU A 87 -8.25 1.98 -1.21
CA LEU A 87 -9.60 2.48 -0.91
C LEU A 87 -10.42 2.69 -2.19
N GLN A 88 -9.77 3.13 -3.26
CA GLN A 88 -10.31 3.48 -4.57
C GLN A 88 -11.14 4.77 -4.60
N ALA A 89 -12.07 5.00 -3.68
CA ALA A 89 -12.83 6.25 -3.55
C ALA A 89 -13.25 6.49 -2.09
N GLY A 90 -13.38 7.74 -1.68
CA GLY A 90 -13.80 8.09 -0.31
C GLY A 90 -15.29 8.48 -0.20
N SER A 91 -16.12 8.12 -1.17
CA SER A 91 -17.58 8.29 -1.17
C SER A 91 -18.27 6.97 -1.44
N ASP A 92 -19.30 6.64 -0.65
CA ASP A 92 -20.06 5.38 -0.81
C ASP A 92 -20.80 5.32 -2.15
N ASN A 93 -21.23 6.47 -2.69
CA ASN A 93 -21.85 6.53 -4.00
C ASN A 93 -20.86 6.11 -5.10
N VAL A 94 -19.63 6.61 -5.03
CA VAL A 94 -18.57 6.29 -5.99
C VAL A 94 -18.09 4.86 -5.82
N LEU A 95 -17.89 4.38 -4.58
CA LEU A 95 -17.53 2.98 -4.30
C LEU A 95 -18.57 2.02 -4.89
N ARG A 96 -19.86 2.31 -4.70
CA ARG A 96 -20.97 1.53 -5.26
C ARG A 96 -20.97 1.57 -6.80
N ALA A 97 -20.71 2.74 -7.39
CA ALA A 97 -20.60 2.89 -8.85
C ALA A 97 -19.37 2.15 -9.43
N MET A 98 -18.31 1.98 -8.65
CA MET A 98 -17.13 1.16 -8.97
C MET A 98 -17.36 -0.33 -8.73
N ASN A 99 -18.55 -0.75 -8.28
CA ASN A 99 -18.87 -2.12 -7.89
C ASN A 99 -17.99 -2.65 -6.75
N ARG A 100 -17.66 -1.78 -5.77
CA ARG A 100 -16.97 -2.21 -4.56
C ARG A 100 -17.98 -2.76 -3.55
N HIS A 101 -17.59 -3.83 -2.85
CA HIS A 101 -18.44 -4.55 -1.90
C HIS A 101 -18.19 -4.11 -0.44
N TYR A 102 -17.68 -2.91 -0.26
CA TYR A 102 -17.48 -2.25 1.04
C TYR A 102 -17.86 -0.78 0.90
N ASP A 103 -18.16 -0.16 2.03
CA ASP A 103 -18.40 1.27 2.18
C ASP A 103 -17.28 1.95 2.98
N THR A 104 -17.38 3.25 3.13
CA THR A 104 -16.39 4.05 3.87
C THR A 104 -16.36 3.67 5.36
N ALA A 105 -17.50 3.32 5.95
CA ALA A 105 -17.58 2.93 7.37
C ALA A 105 -16.85 1.59 7.62
N ALA A 106 -17.09 0.59 6.76
CA ALA A 106 -16.40 -0.69 6.83
C ALA A 106 -14.88 -0.54 6.63
N PHE A 107 -14.48 0.33 5.68
CA PHE A 107 -13.06 0.59 5.45
C PHE A 107 -12.40 1.31 6.63
N ALA A 108 -13.08 2.29 7.25
CA ALA A 108 -12.59 2.97 8.45
C ALA A 108 -12.41 2.00 9.61
N GLN A 109 -13.38 1.08 9.82
CA GLN A 109 -13.29 0.04 10.83
C GLN A 109 -12.10 -0.88 10.60
N LEU A 110 -11.89 -1.33 9.34
CA LEU A 110 -10.73 -2.12 8.96
C LEU A 110 -9.41 -1.43 9.32
N LEU A 111 -9.26 -0.14 8.99
CA LEU A 111 -8.03 0.61 9.32
C LEU A 111 -7.82 0.72 10.83
N ALA A 112 -8.90 0.91 11.61
CA ALA A 112 -8.84 0.94 13.06
C ALA A 112 -8.37 -0.41 13.63
N ASP A 113 -8.88 -1.52 13.09
CA ASP A 113 -8.51 -2.87 13.52
C ASP A 113 -7.06 -3.19 13.15
N VAL A 114 -6.62 -2.82 11.95
CA VAL A 114 -5.23 -2.98 11.50
C VAL A 114 -4.27 -2.19 12.40
N ARG A 115 -4.57 -0.92 12.70
CA ARG A 115 -3.74 -0.09 13.59
C ARG A 115 -3.68 -0.61 15.02
N ARG A 116 -4.78 -1.21 15.49
CA ARG A 116 -4.83 -1.86 16.80
C ARG A 116 -4.00 -3.15 16.80
N ALA A 117 -4.09 -3.94 15.75
CA ALA A 117 -3.35 -5.20 15.63
C ALA A 117 -1.85 -4.98 15.44
N VAL A 118 -1.46 -3.95 14.68
CA VAL A 118 -0.07 -3.62 14.35
C VAL A 118 0.21 -2.14 14.67
N PRO A 119 0.54 -1.81 15.93
CA PRO A 119 0.86 -0.43 16.31
C PRO A 119 2.02 0.14 15.47
N GLY A 120 1.86 1.37 14.99
CA GLY A 120 2.88 2.04 14.17
C GLY A 120 2.89 1.62 12.69
N VAL A 121 1.96 0.77 12.25
CA VAL A 121 1.87 0.37 10.84
C VAL A 121 1.64 1.57 9.93
N ALA A 122 2.44 1.67 8.87
CA ALA A 122 2.19 2.60 7.77
C ALA A 122 1.12 2.03 6.84
N ILE A 123 0.09 2.81 6.55
CA ILE A 123 -0.94 2.41 5.60
C ILE A 123 -0.88 3.33 4.40
N SER A 124 -0.69 2.76 3.22
CA SER A 124 -0.80 3.47 1.95
C SER A 124 -2.04 3.02 1.18
N THR A 125 -2.50 3.87 0.26
CA THR A 125 -3.74 3.62 -0.48
C THR A 125 -3.68 4.16 -1.90
N ASP A 126 -4.60 3.69 -2.74
CA ASP A 126 -4.90 4.22 -4.07
C ASP A 126 -6.25 4.94 -4.05
N ILE A 127 -6.32 6.11 -4.70
CA ILE A 127 -7.55 6.89 -4.88
C ILE A 127 -7.71 7.25 -6.35
N ILE A 128 -8.88 6.98 -6.89
CA ILE A 128 -9.31 7.41 -8.23
C ILE A 128 -10.29 8.57 -8.05
N VAL A 129 -10.05 9.67 -8.74
CA VAL A 129 -10.92 10.86 -8.74
C VAL A 129 -11.52 11.08 -10.13
N GLY A 130 -12.71 11.67 -10.18
CA GLY A 130 -13.42 11.93 -11.45
C GLY A 130 -13.95 10.66 -12.11
N PHE A 131 -14.33 9.66 -11.32
CA PHE A 131 -15.04 8.48 -11.81
C PHE A 131 -16.40 8.93 -12.41
N PRO A 132 -16.91 8.28 -13.48
CA PRO A 132 -18.22 8.66 -14.06
C PRO A 132 -19.30 8.75 -12.99
N GLY A 133 -20.02 9.90 -12.98
CA GLY A 133 -21.08 10.20 -12.03
C GLY A 133 -20.63 10.73 -10.67
N GLU A 134 -19.33 10.91 -10.41
CA GLU A 134 -18.85 11.54 -9.18
C GLU A 134 -19.27 13.01 -9.12
N THR A 135 -20.11 13.39 -8.17
CA THR A 135 -20.52 14.79 -7.94
C THR A 135 -19.46 15.58 -7.19
N GLU A 136 -19.64 16.91 -7.03
CA GLU A 136 -18.74 17.69 -6.19
C GLU A 136 -18.92 17.34 -4.71
N GLU A 137 -20.14 17.02 -4.30
CA GLU A 137 -20.44 16.54 -2.94
C GLU A 137 -19.74 15.20 -2.65
N ASP A 138 -19.76 14.25 -3.61
CA ASP A 138 -19.01 13.00 -3.49
C ASP A 138 -17.51 13.22 -3.36
N PHE A 139 -16.96 14.12 -4.17
CA PHE A 139 -15.54 14.46 -4.11
C PHE A 139 -15.17 15.15 -2.79
N ALA A 140 -16.00 16.09 -2.32
CA ALA A 140 -15.79 16.76 -1.02
C ALA A 140 -15.86 15.75 0.15
N ALA A 141 -16.84 14.84 0.14
CA ALA A 141 -16.94 13.76 1.12
C ALA A 141 -15.68 12.86 1.07
N GLY A 142 -15.19 12.57 -0.14
CA GLY A 142 -13.97 11.80 -0.35
C GLY A 142 -12.73 12.46 0.26
N LEU A 143 -12.55 13.77 0.06
CA LEU A 143 -11.47 14.54 0.69
C LEU A 143 -11.55 14.48 2.23
N ALA A 144 -12.76 14.69 2.78
CA ALA A 144 -12.97 14.66 4.23
C ALA A 144 -12.65 13.27 4.81
N PHE A 145 -13.12 12.20 4.15
CA PHE A 145 -12.88 10.83 4.58
C PHE A 145 -11.38 10.48 4.53
N VAL A 146 -10.70 10.78 3.44
CA VAL A 146 -9.26 10.54 3.28
C VAL A 146 -8.45 11.28 4.35
N ARG A 147 -8.80 12.54 4.64
CA ARG A 147 -8.18 13.33 5.72
C ARG A 147 -8.34 12.65 7.07
N GLN A 148 -9.52 12.15 7.38
CA GLN A 148 -9.81 11.44 8.63
C GLN A 148 -9.01 10.13 8.73
N MET A 149 -8.82 9.42 7.63
CA MET A 149 -8.11 8.14 7.62
C MET A 149 -6.61 8.29 7.87
N GLY A 150 -5.98 9.40 7.53
CA GLY A 150 -4.58 9.68 7.85
C GLY A 150 -3.62 8.65 7.26
N PHE A 151 -3.63 8.50 5.93
CA PHE A 151 -2.72 7.59 5.23
C PHE A 151 -1.28 8.10 5.26
N ALA A 152 -0.33 7.18 5.38
CA ALA A 152 1.10 7.50 5.31
C ALA A 152 1.54 7.88 3.90
N ARG A 153 0.87 7.33 2.88
CA ARG A 153 1.13 7.61 1.46
C ARG A 153 -0.12 7.32 0.63
N MET A 154 -0.31 8.10 -0.42
CA MET A 154 -1.41 7.90 -1.35
C MET A 154 -0.92 8.00 -2.79
N HIS A 155 -1.50 7.17 -3.65
CA HIS A 155 -1.40 7.32 -5.10
C HIS A 155 -2.73 7.83 -5.63
N VAL A 156 -2.69 8.99 -6.26
CA VAL A 156 -3.88 9.66 -6.79
C VAL A 156 -3.92 9.49 -8.29
N PHE A 157 -5.01 8.93 -8.79
CA PHE A 157 -5.23 8.69 -10.21
C PHE A 157 -6.46 9.44 -10.71
N PRO A 158 -6.33 10.35 -11.69
CA PRO A 158 -7.50 10.79 -12.43
C PRO A 158 -8.10 9.59 -13.20
N TYR A 159 -9.42 9.44 -13.16
CA TYR A 159 -10.07 8.35 -13.89
C TYR A 159 -9.68 8.37 -15.36
N SER A 160 -9.31 7.21 -15.87
CA SER A 160 -9.00 6.98 -17.29
C SER A 160 -9.89 5.88 -17.84
N ALA A 161 -10.68 6.20 -18.85
CA ALA A 161 -11.60 5.26 -19.48
C ALA A 161 -10.82 4.13 -20.18
N ARG A 162 -11.08 2.89 -19.79
CA ARG A 162 -10.51 1.70 -20.43
C ARG A 162 -11.55 1.06 -21.35
N ARG A 163 -11.19 0.91 -22.62
CA ARG A 163 -12.07 0.28 -23.61
C ARG A 163 -12.60 -1.07 -23.11
N GLY A 164 -13.91 -1.29 -23.28
CA GLY A 164 -14.57 -2.55 -22.90
C GLY A 164 -15.15 -2.55 -21.48
N THR A 165 -14.78 -1.60 -20.61
CA THR A 165 -15.33 -1.55 -19.25
C THR A 165 -16.73 -0.92 -19.21
N PRO A 166 -17.60 -1.32 -18.25
CA PRO A 166 -18.89 -0.66 -18.04
C PRO A 166 -18.74 0.84 -17.77
N ALA A 167 -17.76 1.25 -16.97
CA ALA A 167 -17.50 2.66 -16.64
C ALA A 167 -17.18 3.51 -17.89
N ALA A 168 -16.46 2.97 -18.87
CA ALA A 168 -16.15 3.68 -20.11
C ALA A 168 -17.37 3.93 -20.99
N ARG A 169 -18.47 3.17 -20.80
CA ARG A 169 -19.72 3.31 -21.57
C ARG A 169 -20.74 4.24 -20.91
N ARG A 170 -20.48 4.69 -19.70
CA ARG A 170 -21.37 5.64 -19.01
C ARG A 170 -21.43 6.97 -19.73
N THR A 171 -22.57 7.62 -19.71
CA THR A 171 -22.79 8.92 -20.37
C THR A 171 -22.47 10.10 -19.48
N ASP A 172 -22.35 9.89 -18.18
CA ASP A 172 -22.04 10.87 -17.13
C ASP A 172 -20.53 10.99 -16.86
N GLN A 173 -19.74 10.97 -17.93
CA GLN A 173 -18.27 11.15 -17.84
C GLN A 173 -17.91 12.54 -17.29
N ILE A 174 -16.99 12.56 -16.36
CA ILE A 174 -16.49 13.83 -15.80
C ILE A 174 -15.54 14.49 -16.81
N PRO A 175 -15.68 15.81 -17.07
CA PRO A 175 -14.80 16.52 -17.99
C PRO A 175 -13.31 16.41 -17.59
N PRO A 176 -12.38 16.30 -18.55
CA PRO A 176 -10.95 16.19 -18.26
C PRO A 176 -10.39 17.29 -17.37
N THR A 177 -10.89 18.54 -17.54
CA THR A 177 -10.50 19.69 -16.72
C THR A 177 -10.88 19.51 -15.26
N VAL A 178 -12.10 19.03 -14.98
CA VAL A 178 -12.57 18.74 -13.61
C VAL A 178 -11.79 17.57 -13.00
N ARG A 179 -11.52 16.50 -13.76
CA ARG A 179 -10.69 15.38 -13.30
C ARG A 179 -9.29 15.85 -12.90
N LYS A 180 -8.69 16.72 -13.70
CA LYS A 180 -7.35 17.29 -13.42
C LYS A 180 -7.37 18.16 -12.15
N GLU A 181 -8.41 18.98 -12.00
CA GLU A 181 -8.58 19.84 -10.80
C GLU A 181 -8.75 18.98 -9.54
N ARG A 182 -9.64 17.97 -9.58
CA ARG A 182 -9.85 17.06 -8.44
C ARG A 182 -8.58 16.26 -8.11
N ALA A 183 -7.84 15.80 -9.13
CA ALA A 183 -6.56 15.13 -8.91
C ALA A 183 -5.55 16.05 -8.22
N ALA A 184 -5.45 17.31 -8.61
CA ALA A 184 -4.56 18.28 -7.96
C ALA A 184 -4.96 18.54 -6.49
N ARG A 185 -6.26 18.70 -6.20
CA ARG A 185 -6.76 18.89 -4.82
C ARG A 185 -6.52 17.66 -3.95
N MET A 186 -6.75 16.44 -4.47
CA MET A 186 -6.51 15.21 -3.76
C MET A 186 -5.01 14.96 -3.56
N GLN A 187 -4.16 15.32 -4.54
CA GLN A 187 -2.70 15.22 -4.43
C GLN A 187 -2.17 16.17 -3.35
N ALA A 188 -2.67 17.41 -3.28
CA ALA A 188 -2.29 18.35 -2.22
C ALA A 188 -2.61 17.79 -0.82
N LEU A 189 -3.77 17.12 -0.66
CA LEU A 189 -4.09 16.42 0.59
C LEU A 189 -3.15 15.23 0.84
N ALA A 190 -2.81 14.46 -0.20
CA ALA A 190 -1.86 13.36 -0.10
C ALA A 190 -0.49 13.82 0.40
N ASP A 191 0.00 14.95 -0.12
CA ASP A 191 1.29 15.54 0.25
C ASP A 191 1.25 16.05 1.71
N GLU A 192 0.15 16.71 2.12
CA GLU A 192 -0.08 17.15 3.51
C GLU A 192 -0.05 15.96 4.49
N LEU A 193 -0.75 14.87 4.17
CA LEU A 193 -0.81 13.68 5.01
C LEU A 193 0.54 12.95 5.07
N ALA A 194 1.25 12.85 3.94
CA ALA A 194 2.58 12.26 3.89
C ALA A 194 3.58 13.06 4.74
N GLU A 195 3.55 14.40 4.65
CA GLU A 195 4.39 15.26 5.50
C GLU A 195 4.06 15.08 6.98
N ALA A 196 2.77 15.06 7.34
CA ALA A 196 2.34 14.81 8.71
C ALA A 196 2.82 13.46 9.22
N TYR A 197 2.75 12.42 8.37
CA TYR A 197 3.27 11.10 8.70
C TYR A 197 4.80 11.10 8.87
N HIS A 198 5.54 11.73 7.95
CA HIS A 198 7.00 11.82 8.06
C HIS A 198 7.45 12.55 9.35
N ARG A 199 6.71 13.54 9.79
CA ARG A 199 6.98 14.24 11.06
C ARG A 199 6.89 13.32 12.28
N THR A 200 6.09 12.26 12.25
CA THR A 200 6.01 11.29 13.36
C THR A 200 7.30 10.49 13.54
N ALA A 201 8.12 10.38 12.50
CA ALA A 201 9.41 9.69 12.55
C ALA A 201 10.56 10.57 13.08
N LEU A 202 10.35 11.88 13.22
CA LEU A 202 11.40 12.78 13.73
C LEU A 202 11.75 12.44 15.17
N GLY A 203 13.04 12.28 15.44
CA GLY A 203 13.56 11.89 16.76
C GLY A 203 13.44 10.40 17.08
N THR A 204 12.95 9.58 16.15
CA THR A 204 12.98 8.11 16.28
C THR A 204 14.23 7.52 15.62
N VAL A 205 14.54 6.27 15.94
CA VAL A 205 15.58 5.49 15.27
C VAL A 205 14.93 4.43 14.41
N GLU A 206 15.18 4.49 13.10
CA GLU A 206 14.58 3.61 12.11
C GLU A 206 15.65 2.80 11.36
N GLY A 207 15.32 1.53 11.07
CA GLY A 207 16.15 0.73 10.18
C GLY A 207 15.95 1.14 8.72
N VAL A 208 17.00 1.61 8.06
CA VAL A 208 16.96 2.01 6.65
C VAL A 208 17.74 1.00 5.82
N LEU A 209 17.15 0.51 4.74
CA LEU A 209 17.87 -0.23 3.71
C LEU A 209 18.29 0.75 2.62
N PHE A 210 19.61 1.00 2.52
CA PHE A 210 20.16 1.91 1.54
C PHE A 210 20.34 1.23 0.18
N GLU A 211 19.86 1.86 -0.89
CA GLU A 211 19.71 1.26 -2.23
C GLU A 211 20.57 1.96 -3.28
N THR A 212 20.54 3.28 -3.32
CA THR A 212 21.18 4.06 -4.39
C THR A 212 22.08 5.13 -3.80
N GLU A 213 23.08 5.51 -4.58
CA GLU A 213 23.97 6.64 -4.30
C GLU A 213 24.11 7.48 -5.56
N GLU A 214 23.84 8.76 -5.43
CA GLU A 214 23.99 9.72 -6.51
C GLU A 214 24.59 11.02 -5.98
N ASN A 215 25.65 11.50 -6.61
CA ASN A 215 26.35 12.76 -6.26
C ASN A 215 26.78 12.85 -4.78
N GLY A 216 27.17 11.73 -4.16
CA GLY A 216 27.62 11.69 -2.77
C GLY A 216 26.46 11.67 -1.76
N VAL A 217 25.21 11.53 -2.22
CA VAL A 217 24.04 11.32 -1.37
C VAL A 217 23.56 9.90 -1.56
N THR A 218 23.45 9.16 -0.46
CA THR A 218 22.88 7.82 -0.44
C THR A 218 21.44 7.89 0.01
N ASP A 219 20.56 7.17 -0.66
CA ASP A 219 19.16 7.08 -0.27
C ASP A 219 18.71 5.64 -0.02
N GLY A 220 17.69 5.51 0.80
CA GLY A 220 17.11 4.23 1.17
C GLY A 220 15.71 4.37 1.75
N LEU A 221 15.09 3.23 2.04
CA LEU A 221 13.74 3.17 2.57
C LEU A 221 13.71 2.56 3.96
N THR A 222 12.91 3.15 4.84
CA THR A 222 12.54 2.52 6.12
C THR A 222 11.58 1.34 5.91
N GLY A 223 11.32 0.58 6.97
CA GLY A 223 10.27 -0.43 6.99
C GLY A 223 8.89 0.14 6.67
N THR A 224 8.63 1.38 7.03
CA THR A 224 7.37 2.13 6.84
C THR A 224 7.30 2.94 5.54
N TYR A 225 8.24 2.73 4.60
CA TYR A 225 8.32 3.42 3.30
C TYR A 225 8.68 4.91 3.35
N ILE A 226 9.25 5.38 4.45
CA ILE A 226 9.83 6.73 4.48
C ILE A 226 11.17 6.67 3.75
N ARG A 227 11.36 7.55 2.76
CA ARG A 227 12.64 7.69 2.07
C ARG A 227 13.57 8.58 2.89
N VAL A 228 14.77 8.08 3.13
CA VAL A 228 15.81 8.75 3.91
C VAL A 228 16.99 9.03 3.01
N TYR A 229 17.56 10.22 3.13
CA TYR A 229 18.76 10.65 2.42
C TYR A 229 19.87 10.93 3.42
N THR A 230 21.11 10.55 3.10
CA THR A 230 22.28 10.84 3.92
C THR A 230 23.49 11.11 3.02
N ASP A 231 24.37 12.02 3.47
CA ASP A 231 25.71 12.26 2.93
C ASP A 231 26.79 11.41 3.62
N ALA A 232 26.41 10.65 4.64
CA ALA A 232 27.32 9.70 5.28
C ALA A 232 27.64 8.53 4.34
N ALA A 233 28.87 8.07 4.37
CA ALA A 233 29.28 6.85 3.66
C ALA A 233 28.64 5.64 4.33
N VAL A 234 27.64 5.05 3.69
CA VAL A 234 26.93 3.86 4.17
C VAL A 234 27.00 2.75 3.13
N PRO A 235 27.21 1.48 3.54
CA PRO A 235 27.21 0.37 2.61
C PRO A 235 25.83 0.16 1.97
N ARG A 236 25.79 -0.19 0.69
CA ARG A 236 24.54 -0.55 0.02
C ARG A 236 24.10 -1.95 0.42
N GLY A 237 22.80 -2.13 0.58
CA GLY A 237 22.23 -3.41 0.96
C GLY A 237 22.39 -3.77 2.43
N GLU A 238 22.74 -2.81 3.25
CA GLU A 238 22.85 -2.93 4.72
C GLU A 238 21.88 -1.99 5.43
#